data_ae3808fdcba2db6c2d339a0ddabd6497
#
_entry.id   ae3808fdcba2db6c2d339a0ddabd6497
#
_cell.length_a   1.000
_cell.length_b   1.000
_cell.length_c   1.000
_cell.angle_alpha   90.00
_cell.angle_beta   90.00
_cell.angle_gamma   90.00
#
_symmetry.space_group_name_H-M   'P 1'
#
loop_
_entity.id
_entity.type
_entity.pdbx_description
1 polymer ?
#
loop_
_entity_poly.entity_id
_entity_poly.type
_entity_poly.pdbx_seq_one_letter_code
_entity_poly.pdbx_strand_id
1 'polypeptide(L)'
;MLRGEIRLVDFDPSVGSEANKRRPALIVSNDHANAAAARLCRGVVTVVPLTSSTSRVLPFQVFLPSEATGLPKDSKAQAEHVRSIAVERVGEVVGWLPSGLMKMVNEALILHLSL
;
A
#
# COMPACT_ATOMS: atom_id res chain seq x y z
N MET A 1 10.61 2.15 -7.92
CA MET A 1 9.42 1.76 -7.13
C MET A 1 9.31 0.26 -7.14
N LEU A 2 9.32 -0.34 -5.97
CA LEU A 2 9.37 -1.80 -5.84
C LEU A 2 8.17 -2.35 -5.07
N ARG A 3 7.76 -3.54 -5.44
CA ARG A 3 6.74 -4.29 -4.71
C ARG A 3 7.22 -4.56 -3.29
N GLY A 4 6.39 -4.25 -2.29
CA GLY A 4 6.76 -4.33 -0.88
C GLY A 4 7.16 -3.02 -0.25
N GLU A 5 7.40 -1.98 -1.03
CA GLU A 5 7.58 -0.64 -0.49
C GLU A 5 6.27 -0.11 0.07
N ILE A 6 6.36 0.57 1.21
CA ILE A 6 5.24 1.34 1.75
C ILE A 6 5.51 2.80 1.39
N ARG A 7 4.57 3.40 0.69
CA ARG A 7 4.69 4.78 0.23
C ARG A 7 3.51 5.61 0.69
N LEU A 8 3.73 6.90 0.86
CA LEU A 8 2.62 7.83 1.06
C LEU A 8 1.90 8.02 -0.27
N VAL A 9 0.59 7.89 -0.24
CA VAL A 9 -0.25 7.99 -1.44
C VAL A 9 -1.36 9.00 -1.21
N ASP A 10 -1.58 9.84 -2.19
CA ASP A 10 -2.72 10.75 -2.22
C ASP A 10 -3.89 10.02 -2.89
N PHE A 11 -4.76 9.43 -2.07
CA PHE A 11 -5.90 8.67 -2.57
C PHE A 11 -7.00 9.55 -3.13
N ASP A 12 -7.20 10.71 -2.52
CA ASP A 12 -8.24 11.65 -2.91
C ASP A 12 -7.62 13.02 -3.07
N PRO A 13 -7.38 13.47 -4.32
CA PRO A 13 -6.93 14.84 -4.53
C PRO A 13 -7.98 15.76 -3.94
N SER A 14 -7.62 16.39 -2.84
CA SER A 14 -8.56 17.22 -2.14
C SER A 14 -8.72 18.56 -2.84
N VAL A 15 -9.93 19.09 -2.76
CA VAL A 15 -10.27 20.39 -3.28
C VAL A 15 -10.27 21.37 -2.10
N GLY A 16 -9.51 22.46 -2.22
CA GLY A 16 -9.49 23.51 -1.21
C GLY A 16 -8.56 23.21 -0.03
N SER A 17 -8.95 23.67 1.16
CA SER A 17 -8.11 23.67 2.36
C SER A 17 -7.89 22.28 2.98
N GLU A 18 -8.58 21.25 2.51
CA GLU A 18 -8.39 19.88 2.97
C GLU A 18 -7.23 19.20 2.25
N ALA A 19 -6.27 19.97 1.82
CA ALA A 19 -5.18 19.51 1.02
C ALA A 19 -4.42 18.36 1.68
N ASN A 20 -4.29 17.26 0.94
CA ASN A 20 -3.22 16.29 1.10
C ASN A 20 -3.23 15.43 2.36
N LYS A 21 -4.32 14.74 2.56
CA LYS A 21 -4.25 13.57 3.46
C LYS A 21 -3.60 12.42 2.72
N ARG A 22 -2.27 12.41 2.73
CA ARG A 22 -1.52 11.27 2.24
C ARG A 22 -1.58 10.16 3.27
N ARG A 23 -1.78 8.94 2.81
CA ARG A 23 -1.85 7.76 3.67
C ARG A 23 -0.85 6.72 3.21
N PRO A 24 -0.29 5.93 4.15
CA PRO A 24 0.58 4.84 3.76
C PRO A 24 -0.19 3.80 2.95
N ALA A 25 0.46 3.29 1.92
CA ALA A 25 -0.06 2.20 1.12
C ALA A 25 1.09 1.30 0.67
N LEU A 26 0.80 0.02 0.57
CA LEU A 26 1.76 -1.00 0.16
C LEU A 26 1.69 -1.16 -1.36
N ILE A 27 2.83 -1.08 -2.03
CA ILE A 27 2.92 -1.37 -3.47
C ILE A 27 2.84 -2.88 -3.66
N VAL A 28 1.85 -3.34 -4.40
CA VAL A 28 1.64 -4.78 -4.65
C VAL A 28 1.72 -5.17 -6.13
N SER A 29 1.72 -4.20 -7.05
CA SER A 29 1.96 -4.47 -8.47
C SER A 29 3.40 -4.94 -8.69
N ASN A 30 3.63 -5.67 -9.79
CA ASN A 30 4.93 -6.26 -10.06
C ASN A 30 5.99 -5.20 -10.39
N ASP A 31 7.24 -5.54 -10.11
CA ASP A 31 8.35 -4.59 -10.24
C ASP A 31 8.56 -4.10 -11.66
N HIS A 32 8.30 -4.93 -12.65
CA HIS A 32 8.43 -4.54 -14.05
C HIS A 32 7.44 -3.45 -14.42
N ALA A 33 6.17 -3.63 -14.07
CA ALA A 33 5.13 -2.61 -14.30
C ALA A 33 5.40 -1.34 -13.50
N ASN A 34 5.84 -1.50 -12.25
CA ASN A 34 6.19 -0.36 -11.40
C ASN A 34 7.33 0.48 -11.99
N ALA A 35 8.36 -0.20 -12.50
CA ALA A 35 9.50 0.48 -13.13
C ALA A 35 9.08 1.24 -14.39
N ALA A 36 8.22 0.64 -15.20
CA ALA A 36 7.71 1.27 -16.41
C ALA A 36 6.90 2.53 -16.10
N ALA A 37 5.98 2.43 -15.14
CA ALA A 37 5.15 3.57 -14.71
C ALA A 37 6.01 4.70 -14.14
N ALA A 38 6.98 4.37 -13.30
CA ALA A 38 7.87 5.36 -12.69
C ALA A 38 8.74 6.07 -13.75
N ARG A 39 9.29 5.31 -14.70
CA ARG A 39 10.14 5.85 -15.76
C ARG A 39 9.36 6.80 -16.67
N LEU A 40 8.14 6.45 -17.02
CA LEU A 40 7.31 7.22 -17.93
C LEU A 40 6.54 8.33 -17.22
N CYS A 41 6.52 8.33 -15.89
CA CYS A 41 5.67 9.22 -15.07
C CYS A 41 4.20 9.17 -15.53
N ARG A 42 3.76 8.00 -15.99
CA ARG A 42 2.43 7.76 -16.55
C ARG A 42 1.96 6.37 -16.20
N GLY A 43 0.65 6.22 -16.12
CA GLY A 43 0.04 4.95 -15.85
C GLY A 43 -0.28 4.77 -14.38
N VAL A 44 -0.50 3.54 -14.00
CA VAL A 44 -0.98 3.20 -12.65
C VAL A 44 -0.09 2.15 -12.02
N VAL A 45 -0.09 2.16 -10.70
CA VAL A 45 0.43 1.07 -9.87
C VAL A 45 -0.70 0.56 -9.00
N THR A 46 -0.57 -0.66 -8.50
CA THR A 46 -1.60 -1.25 -7.63
C THR A 46 -1.11 -1.22 -6.20
N VAL A 47 -1.97 -0.76 -5.31
CA VAL A 47 -1.63 -0.58 -3.91
C VAL A 47 -2.69 -1.20 -2.99
N VAL A 48 -2.25 -1.56 -1.79
CA VAL A 48 -3.12 -1.96 -0.68
C VAL A 48 -2.99 -0.87 0.39
N PRO A 49 -4.07 -0.15 0.69
CA PRO A 49 -4.04 0.87 1.75
C PRO A 49 -3.78 0.27 3.11
N LEU A 50 -3.07 1.03 3.95
CA LEU A 50 -2.82 0.69 5.34
C LEU A 50 -3.60 1.62 6.25
N THR A 51 -3.93 1.13 7.44
CA THR A 51 -4.55 1.94 8.49
C THR A 51 -3.90 1.64 9.82
N SER A 52 -3.79 2.65 10.68
CA SER A 52 -3.32 2.46 12.06
C SER A 52 -4.42 2.00 13.01
N SER A 53 -5.64 1.85 12.54
CA SER A 53 -6.75 1.31 13.32
C SER A 53 -6.65 -0.22 13.33
N THR A 54 -6.05 -0.79 14.38
CA THR A 54 -5.71 -2.21 14.46
C THR A 54 -6.49 -3.00 15.51
N SER A 55 -7.50 -2.41 16.10
CA SER A 55 -8.30 -3.08 17.15
C SER A 55 -9.01 -4.34 16.63
N ARG A 56 -9.21 -4.43 15.34
CA ARG A 56 -9.83 -5.58 14.69
C ARG A 56 -9.09 -5.88 13.38
N VAL A 57 -8.67 -7.12 13.20
CA VAL A 57 -8.00 -7.57 11.98
C VAL A 57 -8.82 -8.71 11.39
N LEU A 58 -9.39 -8.48 10.21
CA LEU A 58 -10.23 -9.47 9.52
C LEU A 58 -9.35 -10.46 8.74
N PRO A 59 -9.89 -11.64 8.33
CA PRO A 59 -9.08 -12.67 7.65
C PRO A 59 -8.39 -12.20 6.36
N PHE A 60 -8.96 -11.23 5.66
CA PHE A 60 -8.37 -10.64 4.44
C PHE A 60 -7.56 -9.37 4.76
N GLN A 61 -7.17 -9.19 6.00
CA GLN A 61 -6.30 -8.11 6.44
C GLN A 61 -5.06 -8.70 7.09
N VAL A 62 -3.98 -7.94 7.14
CA VAL A 62 -2.71 -8.40 7.71
C VAL A 62 -2.21 -7.37 8.71
N PHE A 63 -1.98 -7.80 9.95
CA PHE A 63 -1.36 -6.96 10.97
C PHE A 63 0.11 -6.74 10.64
N LEU A 64 0.53 -5.48 10.72
CA LEU A 64 1.89 -5.05 10.38
C LEU A 64 2.50 -4.32 11.58
N PRO A 65 3.35 -5.00 12.37
CA PRO A 65 4.03 -4.35 13.50
C PRO A 65 4.94 -3.22 13.03
N SER A 66 4.95 -2.11 13.74
CA SER A 66 5.81 -0.96 13.41
C SER A 66 7.28 -1.32 13.38
N GLU A 67 7.71 -2.19 14.29
CA GLU A 67 9.10 -2.63 14.37
C GLU A 67 9.56 -3.41 13.13
N ALA A 68 8.61 -4.05 12.42
CA ALA A 68 8.92 -4.82 11.22
C ALA A 68 8.90 -3.96 9.95
N THR A 69 8.14 -2.89 9.95
CA THR A 69 7.90 -2.07 8.74
C THR A 69 8.64 -0.76 8.71
N GLY A 70 9.06 -0.26 9.87
CA GLY A 70 9.63 1.08 10.00
C GLY A 70 8.60 2.20 10.09
N LEU A 71 7.31 1.87 10.09
CA LEU A 71 6.26 2.86 10.30
C LEU A 71 6.21 3.29 11.76
N PRO A 72 5.75 4.53 12.05
CA PRO A 72 5.69 5.03 13.44
C PRO A 72 4.66 4.33 14.31
N LYS A 73 3.68 3.66 13.71
CA LYS A 73 2.61 2.95 14.44
C LYS A 73 2.37 1.59 13.83
N ASP A 74 1.87 0.65 14.67
CA ASP A 74 1.33 -0.59 14.17
C ASP A 74 0.19 -0.28 13.21
N SER A 75 0.10 -1.07 12.15
CA SER A 75 -0.86 -0.86 11.09
C SER A 75 -1.44 -2.20 10.64
N LYS A 76 -2.44 -2.15 9.79
CA LYS A 76 -2.89 -3.35 9.08
C LYS A 76 -3.05 -3.03 7.60
N ALA A 77 -2.76 -4.02 6.78
CA ALA A 77 -2.98 -3.94 5.34
C ALA A 77 -4.42 -4.37 5.03
N GLN A 78 -5.13 -3.55 4.29
CA GLN A 78 -6.53 -3.77 3.96
C GLN A 78 -6.64 -4.28 2.53
N ALA A 79 -6.49 -5.60 2.34
CA ALA A 79 -6.54 -6.18 1.00
C ALA A 79 -7.88 -5.94 0.30
N GLU A 80 -8.96 -5.80 1.06
CA GLU A 80 -10.28 -5.49 0.50
C GLU A 80 -10.37 -4.11 -0.15
N HIS A 81 -9.39 -3.24 0.10
CA HIS A 81 -9.30 -1.91 -0.50
C HIS A 81 -8.25 -1.81 -1.60
N VAL A 82 -7.79 -2.97 -2.10
CA VAL A 82 -6.80 -2.98 -3.19
C VAL A 82 -7.33 -2.16 -4.37
N ARG A 83 -6.47 -1.30 -4.91
CA ARG A 83 -6.88 -0.41 -5.99
C ARG A 83 -5.70 0.07 -6.82
N SER A 84 -6.01 0.49 -8.03
CA SER A 84 -5.04 1.17 -8.90
C SER A 84 -4.96 2.65 -8.54
N ILE A 85 -3.75 3.18 -8.56
CA ILE A 85 -3.47 4.59 -8.29
C ILE A 85 -2.61 5.13 -9.42
N ALA A 86 -2.94 6.33 -9.89
CA ALA A 86 -2.09 7.03 -10.85
C ALA A 86 -0.70 7.23 -10.23
N VAL A 87 0.35 6.94 -10.99
CA VAL A 87 1.72 6.98 -10.47
C VAL A 87 2.08 8.36 -9.93
N GLU A 88 1.49 9.43 -10.44
CA GLU A 88 1.72 10.80 -9.98
C GLU A 88 1.24 11.04 -8.55
N ARG A 89 0.37 10.18 -8.03
CA ARG A 89 -0.15 10.29 -6.66
C ARG A 89 0.70 9.55 -5.64
N VAL A 90 1.73 8.84 -6.10
CA VAL A 90 2.59 8.04 -5.23
C VAL A 90 3.76 8.89 -4.78
N GLY A 91 3.92 9.03 -3.48
CA GLY A 91 4.96 9.84 -2.88
C GLY A 91 6.14 9.02 -2.38
N GLU A 92 6.76 9.50 -1.32
CA GLU A 92 8.00 8.94 -0.78
C GLU A 92 7.83 7.60 -0.10
N VAL A 93 8.92 6.84 -0.03
CA VAL A 93 8.99 5.59 0.73
C VAL A 93 9.00 5.92 2.22
N VAL A 94 8.12 5.30 2.98
CA VAL A 94 8.05 5.46 4.44
C VAL A 94 8.25 4.15 5.19
N GLY A 95 8.38 3.04 4.49
CA GLY A 95 8.61 1.74 5.12
C GLY A 95 8.74 0.62 4.11
N TRP A 96 8.92 -0.58 4.63
CA TRP A 96 9.08 -1.81 3.86
C TRP A 96 8.33 -2.95 4.50
N LEU A 97 7.87 -3.86 3.67
CA LEU A 97 7.33 -5.11 4.16
C LEU A 97 8.37 -6.22 4.01
N PRO A 98 8.78 -6.86 5.12
CA PRO A 98 9.62 -8.06 5.05
C PRO A 98 8.91 -9.18 4.27
N SER A 99 9.68 -10.08 3.69
CA SER A 99 9.16 -11.14 2.82
C SER A 99 8.09 -12.01 3.47
N GLY A 100 8.23 -12.31 4.76
CA GLY A 100 7.23 -13.10 5.50
C GLY A 100 5.88 -12.41 5.59
N LEU A 101 5.87 -11.09 5.85
CA LEU A 101 4.63 -10.31 5.88
C LEU A 101 4.09 -10.11 4.47
N MET A 102 4.96 -9.96 3.49
CA MET A 102 4.53 -9.85 2.10
C MET A 102 3.80 -11.11 1.64
N LYS A 103 4.28 -12.28 2.07
CA LYS A 103 3.61 -13.55 1.80
C LYS A 103 2.19 -13.55 2.40
N MET A 104 2.03 -13.03 3.61
CA MET A 104 0.71 -12.94 4.25
C MET A 104 -0.23 -12.00 3.48
N VAL A 105 0.30 -10.90 2.96
CA VAL A 105 -0.50 -9.99 2.12
C VAL A 105 -0.90 -10.69 0.81
N ASN A 106 -0.01 -11.44 0.21
CA ASN A 106 -0.34 -12.24 -0.98
C ASN A 106 -1.50 -13.19 -0.70
N GLU A 107 -1.47 -13.89 0.42
CA GLU A 107 -2.54 -14.81 0.83
C GLU A 107 -3.86 -14.06 1.07
N ALA A 108 -3.80 -12.90 1.69
CA ALA A 108 -4.99 -12.07 1.91
C ALA A 108 -5.61 -11.60 0.58
N LEU A 109 -4.78 -11.23 -0.40
CA LEU A 109 -5.25 -10.86 -1.74
C LEU A 109 -5.87 -12.05 -2.46
N ILE A 110 -5.26 -13.23 -2.36
CA ILE A 110 -5.80 -14.46 -2.94
C ILE A 110 -7.16 -14.74 -2.35
N LEU A 111 -7.30 -14.63 -1.05
CA LEU A 111 -8.57 -14.84 -0.34
C LEU A 111 -9.62 -13.84 -0.79
N HIS A 112 -9.28 -12.56 -0.76
CA HIS A 112 -10.24 -11.49 -1.08
C HIS A 112 -10.71 -11.54 -2.54
N LEU A 113 -9.79 -11.81 -3.46
CA LEU A 113 -10.07 -11.84 -4.89
C LEU A 113 -10.50 -13.21 -5.41
N SER A 114 -10.50 -14.22 -4.56
CA SER A 114 -10.85 -15.60 -4.92
C SER A 114 -9.97 -16.17 -6.03
N LEU A 115 -8.69 -15.89 -5.93
CA LEU A 115 -7.71 -16.38 -6.90
C LEU A 115 -7.26 -17.81 -6.64
#